data_d600e8d8791e0988c14de153e143ce72
#
_entry.id   d600e8d8791e0988c14de153e143ce72
#
_cell.length_a   1.000
_cell.length_b   1.000
_cell.length_c   1.000
_cell.angle_alpha   90.00
_cell.angle_beta   90.00
_cell.angle_gamma   90.00
#
_symmetry.space_group_name_H-M   'P 1'
#
loop_
_entity.id
_entity.type
_entity.pdbx_description
1 polymer ?
#
loop_
_entity_poly.entity_id
_entity_poly.type
_entity_poly.pdbx_seq_one_letter_code
_entity_poly.pdbx_strand_id
1 'polypeptide(L)'
;IMPLLRQSKLGGRAGQFLKWEGIVNDPVGALFAVASFEIIRVAATGESILGKGAMIVLAAGMGVALGIAFGWAMVRAFRAGWTPEYLKAPIIFASIILCYALAEQIEKEIGLVAVTAYGMTLANSRLAGIAELRKFKEDIAVLLVSGVFVILTANLRPDVIKDALTWRTLAFLLAMMFIVRPLSVWIATFGTLKRNEALLLGWIAPRGIVAVAVSSLFATLLEDLGRRGDSKFYFSGAEQITPLAFAMVFVTVVLHGFTIGPLARRLGLARKEKPGVLLVGVNPWSIDLAKVLRDVGIEPILADNNWRRLRPAREAGLNTFFGEVLSEDAEVRLDHSAFDQVVGLSANEPYNALVSGHFAPELGRHKVYQLSAQDTEDEDPRAIGMGTRGRTLIKRGRGYDSLIRDHYRGWTFGKTKLTEEYDLKDFREDRPKSDIVAELRLDGTIMFLGPNREPKGGEGVTLISFGPAKPTESEKELASAQAG
;
A
#
# COMPACT_ATOMS: atom_id res chain seq x y z
N ILE A 1 8.91 -6.44 -4.67
CA ILE A 1 9.17 -5.30 -3.75
C ILE A 1 7.88 -4.86 -3.04
N MET A 2 6.77 -4.62 -3.77
CA MET A 2 5.51 -4.10 -3.19
C MET A 2 4.95 -4.90 -2.00
N PRO A 3 4.88 -6.25 -2.01
CA PRO A 3 4.42 -7.01 -0.85
C PRO A 3 5.29 -6.80 0.39
N LEU A 4 6.61 -6.73 0.22
CA LEU A 4 7.57 -6.48 1.29
C LEU A 4 7.42 -5.08 1.90
N LEU A 5 7.16 -4.06 1.06
CA LEU A 5 6.89 -2.69 1.51
C LEU A 5 5.59 -2.59 2.32
N ARG A 6 4.53 -3.27 1.87
CA ARG A 6 3.25 -3.34 2.61
C ARG A 6 3.43 -4.01 3.97
N GLN A 7 4.17 -5.11 4.01
CA GLN A 7 4.41 -5.88 5.25
C GLN A 7 5.31 -5.11 6.24
N SER A 8 6.31 -4.39 5.75
CA SER A 8 7.25 -3.64 6.59
C SER A 8 6.71 -2.30 7.11
N LYS A 9 5.53 -1.89 6.65
CA LYS A 9 4.91 -0.60 6.98
C LYS A 9 5.89 0.58 6.81
N LEU A 10 6.72 0.53 5.78
CA LEU A 10 7.65 1.61 5.45
C LEU A 10 6.89 2.77 4.85
N GLY A 11 6.97 3.92 5.50
CA GLY A 11 6.43 5.18 5.02
C GLY A 11 7.52 6.17 4.59
N GLY A 12 7.11 7.38 4.20
CA GLY A 12 8.01 8.48 3.90
C GLY A 12 8.83 8.29 2.61
N ARG A 13 9.96 9.01 2.54
CA ARG A 13 10.82 9.05 1.35
C ARG A 13 11.41 7.70 0.98
N ALA A 14 11.84 6.91 1.96
CA ALA A 14 12.44 5.59 1.71
C ALA A 14 11.48 4.63 1.01
N GLY A 15 10.20 4.61 1.42
CA GLY A 15 9.17 3.80 0.77
C GLY A 15 8.90 4.24 -0.68
N GLN A 16 8.88 5.55 -0.94
CA GLN A 16 8.72 6.10 -2.28
C GLN A 16 9.91 5.74 -3.19
N PHE A 17 11.14 5.87 -2.70
CA PHE A 17 12.33 5.46 -3.45
C PHE A 17 12.30 4.00 -3.86
N LEU A 18 11.98 3.10 -2.94
CA LEU A 18 11.88 1.66 -3.24
C LEU A 18 10.77 1.34 -4.26
N LYS A 19 9.66 2.07 -4.18
CA LYS A 19 8.57 1.92 -5.16
C LYS A 19 9.03 2.31 -6.56
N TRP A 20 9.66 3.48 -6.70
CA TRP A 20 10.18 3.95 -7.98
C TRP A 20 11.32 3.09 -8.49
N GLU A 21 12.23 2.67 -7.63
CA GLU A 21 13.31 1.74 -7.97
C GLU A 21 12.75 0.44 -8.58
N GLY A 22 11.71 -0.15 -7.96
CA GLY A 22 11.08 -1.36 -8.48
C GLY A 22 10.43 -1.17 -9.86
N ILE A 23 9.86 0.02 -10.14
CA ILE A 23 9.22 0.32 -11.42
C ILE A 23 10.26 0.54 -12.52
N VAL A 24 11.34 1.25 -12.21
CA VAL A 24 12.34 1.67 -13.21
C VAL A 24 13.37 0.56 -13.47
N ASN A 25 13.77 -0.18 -12.44
CA ASN A 25 14.83 -1.18 -12.58
C ASN A 25 14.43 -2.37 -13.46
N ASP A 26 13.15 -2.75 -13.49
CA ASP A 26 12.73 -3.90 -14.29
C ASP A 26 13.00 -3.68 -15.80
N PRO A 27 12.51 -2.61 -16.47
CA PRO A 27 12.79 -2.38 -17.87
C PRO A 27 14.25 -1.97 -18.15
N VAL A 28 14.82 -1.12 -17.28
CA VAL A 28 16.20 -0.63 -17.46
C VAL A 28 17.20 -1.75 -17.21
N GLY A 29 16.95 -2.62 -16.22
CA GLY A 29 17.79 -3.79 -15.95
C GLY A 29 17.83 -4.77 -17.12
N ALA A 30 16.69 -5.04 -17.76
CA ALA A 30 16.62 -5.86 -18.96
C ALA A 30 17.42 -5.24 -20.12
N LEU A 31 17.26 -3.93 -20.36
CA LEU A 31 18.05 -3.22 -21.39
C LEU A 31 19.57 -3.29 -21.13
N PHE A 32 20.00 -3.11 -19.88
CA PHE A 32 21.42 -3.24 -19.54
C PHE A 32 21.93 -4.67 -19.74
N ALA A 33 21.11 -5.68 -19.49
CA ALA A 33 21.47 -7.07 -19.76
C ALA A 33 21.63 -7.32 -21.27
N VAL A 34 20.70 -6.81 -22.09
CA VAL A 34 20.84 -6.85 -23.57
C VAL A 34 22.11 -6.14 -24.02
N ALA A 35 22.33 -4.92 -23.54
CA ALA A 35 23.54 -4.16 -23.90
C ALA A 35 24.83 -4.89 -23.49
N SER A 36 24.86 -5.47 -22.28
CA SER A 36 25.99 -6.27 -21.80
C SER A 36 26.24 -7.50 -22.66
N PHE A 37 25.19 -8.22 -23.04
CA PHE A 37 25.27 -9.38 -23.93
C PHE A 37 25.80 -8.97 -25.31
N GLU A 38 25.28 -7.87 -25.89
CA GLU A 38 25.72 -7.38 -27.18
C GLU A 38 27.20 -6.94 -27.18
N ILE A 39 27.67 -6.31 -26.10
CA ILE A 39 29.10 -5.97 -25.93
C ILE A 39 29.96 -7.24 -25.93
N ILE A 40 29.55 -8.28 -25.19
CA ILE A 40 30.25 -9.57 -25.14
C ILE A 40 30.25 -10.21 -26.53
N ARG A 41 29.12 -10.22 -27.23
CA ARG A 41 28.96 -10.79 -28.56
C ARG A 41 29.87 -10.08 -29.57
N VAL A 42 29.86 -8.75 -29.60
CA VAL A 42 30.69 -7.94 -30.47
C VAL A 42 32.18 -8.15 -30.18
N ALA A 43 32.56 -8.21 -28.92
CA ALA A 43 33.95 -8.53 -28.53
C ALA A 43 34.36 -9.94 -29.02
N ALA A 44 33.43 -10.89 -29.02
CA ALA A 44 33.67 -12.26 -29.47
C ALA A 44 33.72 -12.37 -31.00
N THR A 45 32.86 -11.66 -31.73
CA THR A 45 32.71 -11.75 -33.19
C THR A 45 33.54 -10.70 -33.95
N GLY A 46 33.99 -9.62 -33.31
CA GLY A 46 34.75 -8.54 -33.91
C GLY A 46 33.91 -7.50 -34.68
N GLU A 47 32.60 -7.49 -34.47
CA GLU A 47 31.70 -6.48 -35.03
C GLU A 47 31.88 -5.09 -34.40
N SER A 48 31.22 -4.06 -34.93
CA SER A 48 31.34 -2.68 -34.44
C SER A 48 30.43 -2.44 -33.22
N ILE A 49 31.02 -2.09 -32.08
CA ILE A 49 30.30 -1.74 -30.84
C ILE A 49 29.39 -0.51 -31.03
N LEU A 50 29.87 0.49 -31.78
CA LEU A 50 29.15 1.75 -31.98
C LEU A 50 27.86 1.56 -32.79
N GLY A 51 27.90 0.72 -33.83
CA GLY A 51 26.75 0.43 -34.69
C GLY A 51 25.64 -0.32 -33.92
N LYS A 52 26.04 -1.31 -33.12
CA LYS A 52 25.08 -2.10 -32.30
C LYS A 52 24.49 -1.28 -31.15
N GLY A 53 25.30 -0.48 -30.44
CA GLY A 53 24.82 0.41 -29.41
C GLY A 53 23.78 1.42 -29.92
N ALA A 54 24.03 2.03 -31.10
CA ALA A 54 23.07 2.91 -31.74
C ALA A 54 21.78 2.18 -32.12
N MET A 55 21.86 0.93 -32.59
CA MET A 55 20.67 0.12 -32.90
C MET A 55 19.82 -0.19 -31.68
N ILE A 56 20.41 -0.54 -30.52
CA ILE A 56 19.71 -0.79 -29.28
C ILE A 56 18.97 0.47 -28.79
N VAL A 57 19.63 1.64 -28.84
CA VAL A 57 19.01 2.91 -28.46
C VAL A 57 17.84 3.25 -29.37
N LEU A 58 18.01 3.04 -30.68
CA LEU A 58 16.94 3.25 -31.64
C LEU A 58 15.78 2.29 -31.43
N ALA A 59 16.02 1.01 -31.17
CA ALA A 59 15.03 0.01 -30.89
C ALA A 59 14.28 0.33 -29.58
N ALA A 60 14.98 0.78 -28.53
CA ALA A 60 14.37 1.25 -27.29
C ALA A 60 13.45 2.47 -27.54
N GLY A 61 13.90 3.43 -28.35
CA GLY A 61 13.09 4.58 -28.76
C GLY A 61 11.82 4.17 -29.52
N MET A 62 11.93 3.19 -30.43
CA MET A 62 10.78 2.62 -31.14
C MET A 62 9.82 1.90 -30.18
N GLY A 63 10.34 1.15 -29.20
CA GLY A 63 9.54 0.51 -28.16
C GLY A 63 8.76 1.52 -27.33
N VAL A 64 9.41 2.60 -26.89
CA VAL A 64 8.74 3.71 -26.18
C VAL A 64 7.65 4.32 -27.03
N ALA A 65 7.92 4.62 -28.30
CA ALA A 65 6.93 5.21 -29.21
C ALA A 65 5.74 4.28 -29.43
N LEU A 66 5.98 2.97 -29.61
CA LEU A 66 4.93 1.96 -29.74
C LEU A 66 4.08 1.89 -28.46
N GLY A 67 4.71 1.86 -27.28
CA GLY A 67 4.00 1.84 -26.00
C GLY A 67 3.13 3.08 -25.79
N ILE A 68 3.63 4.27 -26.11
CA ILE A 68 2.87 5.51 -26.06
C ILE A 68 1.69 5.47 -27.02
N ALA A 69 1.90 4.99 -28.26
CA ALA A 69 0.85 4.88 -29.27
C ALA A 69 -0.30 3.95 -28.81
N PHE A 70 0.05 2.78 -28.26
CA PHE A 70 -0.92 1.86 -27.70
C PHE A 70 -1.68 2.48 -26.50
N GLY A 71 -0.94 3.13 -25.59
CA GLY A 71 -1.53 3.83 -24.44
C GLY A 71 -2.49 4.93 -24.88
N TRP A 72 -2.09 5.76 -25.82
CA TRP A 72 -2.93 6.83 -26.36
C TRP A 72 -4.18 6.30 -27.08
N ALA A 73 -4.03 5.26 -27.89
CA ALA A 73 -5.15 4.62 -28.59
C ALA A 73 -6.18 4.07 -27.58
N MET A 74 -5.70 3.43 -26.52
CA MET A 74 -6.56 2.87 -25.48
C MET A 74 -7.27 3.96 -24.67
N VAL A 75 -6.56 5.02 -24.28
CA VAL A 75 -7.15 6.19 -23.60
C VAL A 75 -8.25 6.81 -24.48
N ARG A 76 -7.99 6.93 -25.77
CA ARG A 76 -8.99 7.49 -26.70
C ARG A 76 -10.22 6.59 -26.85
N ALA A 77 -10.02 5.27 -26.97
CA ALA A 77 -11.12 4.30 -27.06
C ALA A 77 -12.01 4.34 -25.80
N PHE A 78 -11.41 4.43 -24.61
CA PHE A 78 -12.15 4.50 -23.36
C PHE A 78 -12.88 5.83 -23.17
N ARG A 79 -12.26 6.97 -23.52
CA ARG A 79 -12.92 8.28 -23.48
C ARG A 79 -14.05 8.40 -24.49
N ALA A 80 -13.93 7.73 -25.64
CA ALA A 80 -14.98 7.69 -26.65
C ALA A 80 -16.15 6.75 -26.29
N GLY A 81 -16.03 6.00 -25.18
CA GLY A 81 -17.09 5.07 -24.76
C GLY A 81 -17.23 3.82 -25.64
N TRP A 82 -16.21 3.50 -26.46
CA TRP A 82 -16.26 2.34 -27.36
C TRP A 82 -16.22 1.01 -26.58
N THR A 83 -15.80 1.06 -25.32
CA THR A 83 -15.62 -0.14 -24.51
C THR A 83 -16.50 -0.07 -23.27
N PRO A 84 -17.40 -1.04 -23.06
CA PRO A 84 -18.14 -1.18 -21.81
C PRO A 84 -17.22 -1.32 -20.61
N GLU A 85 -17.64 -0.83 -19.43
CA GLU A 85 -16.81 -0.83 -18.21
C GLU A 85 -16.28 -2.23 -17.86
N TYR A 86 -17.11 -3.27 -17.94
CA TYR A 86 -16.74 -4.65 -17.60
C TYR A 86 -15.72 -5.28 -18.55
N LEU A 87 -15.53 -4.72 -19.77
CA LEU A 87 -14.55 -5.21 -20.74
C LEU A 87 -13.21 -4.43 -20.70
N LYS A 88 -13.14 -3.31 -19.98
CA LYS A 88 -11.90 -2.51 -19.91
C LYS A 88 -10.69 -3.32 -19.43
N ALA A 89 -10.85 -4.11 -18.37
CA ALA A 89 -9.78 -4.89 -17.81
C ALA A 89 -9.25 -5.98 -18.79
N PRO A 90 -10.07 -6.87 -19.37
CA PRO A 90 -9.58 -7.84 -20.33
C PRO A 90 -9.02 -7.23 -21.61
N ILE A 91 -9.57 -6.11 -22.10
CA ILE A 91 -9.04 -5.43 -23.30
C ILE A 91 -7.68 -4.82 -23.02
N ILE A 92 -7.47 -4.17 -21.86
CA ILE A 92 -6.15 -3.68 -21.47
C ILE A 92 -5.16 -4.86 -21.39
N PHE A 93 -5.53 -5.96 -20.77
CA PHE A 93 -4.65 -7.11 -20.64
C PHE A 93 -4.25 -7.67 -22.02
N ALA A 94 -5.23 -7.87 -22.91
CA ALA A 94 -4.97 -8.31 -24.28
C ALA A 94 -4.08 -7.32 -25.06
N SER A 95 -4.34 -6.02 -24.91
CA SER A 95 -3.55 -4.98 -25.58
C SER A 95 -2.12 -4.87 -25.05
N ILE A 96 -1.89 -5.15 -23.75
CA ILE A 96 -0.53 -5.23 -23.17
C ILE A 96 0.23 -6.38 -23.80
N ILE A 97 -0.38 -7.57 -23.89
CA ILE A 97 0.24 -8.74 -24.54
C ILE A 97 0.56 -8.45 -25.99
N LEU A 98 -0.36 -7.84 -26.73
CA LEU A 98 -0.16 -7.46 -28.13
C LEU A 98 0.96 -6.45 -28.28
N CYS A 99 0.98 -5.40 -27.44
CA CYS A 99 2.04 -4.38 -27.44
C CYS A 99 3.40 -5.01 -27.15
N TYR A 100 3.48 -5.89 -26.16
CA TYR A 100 4.70 -6.65 -25.84
C TYR A 100 5.17 -7.50 -27.03
N ALA A 101 4.27 -8.32 -27.59
CA ALA A 101 4.61 -9.21 -28.69
C ALA A 101 5.07 -8.46 -29.96
N LEU A 102 4.46 -7.32 -30.26
CA LEU A 102 4.89 -6.50 -31.42
C LEU A 102 6.25 -5.82 -31.17
N ALA A 103 6.48 -5.32 -29.95
CA ALA A 103 7.74 -4.69 -29.60
C ALA A 103 8.90 -5.71 -29.58
N GLU A 104 8.65 -6.95 -29.16
CA GLU A 104 9.62 -8.05 -29.14
C GLU A 104 10.07 -8.49 -30.56
N GLN A 105 9.28 -8.16 -31.60
CA GLN A 105 9.70 -8.37 -33.00
C GLN A 105 10.75 -7.36 -33.47
N ILE A 106 10.86 -6.20 -32.80
CA ILE A 106 11.83 -5.16 -33.14
C ILE A 106 13.21 -5.60 -32.66
N GLU A 107 13.33 -5.92 -31.41
CA GLU A 107 14.54 -6.43 -30.78
C GLU A 107 14.14 -7.12 -29.45
N LYS A 108 14.93 -8.12 -29.01
CA LYS A 108 14.66 -8.85 -27.76
C LYS A 108 14.65 -7.90 -26.56
N GLU A 109 13.75 -8.16 -25.60
CA GLU A 109 13.55 -7.41 -24.36
C GLU A 109 12.98 -5.98 -24.52
N ILE A 110 12.79 -5.50 -25.76
CA ILE A 110 12.14 -4.19 -26.02
C ILE A 110 10.66 -4.21 -25.60
N GLY A 111 10.03 -5.37 -25.56
CA GLY A 111 8.68 -5.55 -25.08
C GLY A 111 8.45 -4.97 -23.69
N LEU A 112 9.40 -5.13 -22.76
CA LEU A 112 9.34 -4.58 -21.41
C LEU A 112 9.32 -3.04 -21.40
N VAL A 113 10.13 -2.43 -22.28
CA VAL A 113 10.20 -0.97 -22.44
C VAL A 113 8.88 -0.42 -22.98
N ALA A 114 8.36 -1.06 -24.02
CA ALA A 114 7.10 -0.66 -24.65
C ALA A 114 5.93 -0.74 -23.67
N VAL A 115 5.79 -1.84 -22.93
CA VAL A 115 4.71 -2.01 -21.93
C VAL A 115 4.87 -1.03 -20.76
N THR A 116 6.11 -0.69 -20.37
CA THR A 116 6.34 0.33 -19.34
C THR A 116 5.87 1.70 -19.82
N ALA A 117 6.24 2.11 -21.03
CA ALA A 117 5.79 3.37 -21.64
C ALA A 117 4.26 3.41 -21.81
N TYR A 118 3.66 2.27 -22.20
CA TYR A 118 2.21 2.10 -22.24
C TYR A 118 1.56 2.32 -20.88
N GLY A 119 2.06 1.65 -19.84
CA GLY A 119 1.56 1.78 -18.46
C GLY A 119 1.69 3.22 -17.94
N MET A 120 2.81 3.90 -18.20
CA MET A 120 3.02 5.30 -17.84
C MET A 120 2.03 6.23 -18.56
N THR A 121 1.74 5.97 -19.82
CA THR A 121 0.76 6.73 -20.61
C THR A 121 -0.65 6.58 -20.04
N LEU A 122 -1.06 5.36 -19.68
CA LEU A 122 -2.33 5.11 -19.01
C LEU A 122 -2.40 5.77 -17.63
N ALA A 123 -1.35 5.66 -16.83
CA ALA A 123 -1.31 6.22 -15.47
C ALA A 123 -1.41 7.75 -15.46
N ASN A 124 -0.85 8.43 -16.47
CA ASN A 124 -0.93 9.88 -16.62
C ASN A 124 -2.23 10.36 -17.29
N SER A 125 -3.03 9.43 -17.82
CA SER A 125 -4.33 9.75 -18.42
C SER A 125 -5.42 9.70 -17.36
N ARG A 126 -6.05 10.80 -17.00
CA ARG A 126 -7.17 10.85 -16.06
C ARG A 126 -8.39 10.06 -16.60
N LEU A 127 -8.38 8.74 -16.44
CA LEU A 127 -9.46 7.83 -16.85
C LEU A 127 -10.33 7.48 -15.64
N ALA A 128 -11.65 7.50 -15.82
CA ALA A 128 -12.58 6.95 -14.84
C ALA A 128 -12.38 5.43 -14.70
N GLY A 129 -12.46 4.90 -13.48
CA GLY A 129 -12.32 3.45 -13.24
C GLY A 129 -10.88 2.93 -13.12
N ILE A 130 -9.86 3.79 -13.11
CA ILE A 130 -8.45 3.37 -12.96
C ILE A 130 -8.22 2.54 -11.68
N ALA A 131 -8.93 2.82 -10.58
CA ALA A 131 -8.76 2.09 -9.32
C ALA A 131 -9.14 0.60 -9.46
N GLU A 132 -10.22 0.29 -10.18
CA GLU A 132 -10.64 -1.09 -10.46
C GLU A 132 -9.65 -1.81 -11.37
N LEU A 133 -9.16 -1.10 -12.40
CA LEU A 133 -8.12 -1.62 -13.30
C LEU A 133 -6.81 -1.90 -12.57
N ARG A 134 -6.43 -1.04 -11.63
CA ARG A 134 -5.24 -1.24 -10.79
C ARG A 134 -5.38 -2.49 -9.94
N LYS A 135 -6.54 -2.69 -9.31
CA LYS A 135 -6.80 -3.88 -8.49
C LYS A 135 -6.74 -5.16 -9.32
N PHE A 136 -7.43 -5.20 -10.46
CA PHE A 136 -7.39 -6.32 -11.39
C PHE A 136 -5.97 -6.67 -11.84
N LYS A 137 -5.18 -5.66 -12.22
CA LYS A 137 -3.76 -5.83 -12.58
C LYS A 137 -2.94 -6.41 -11.42
N GLU A 138 -3.14 -5.93 -10.19
CA GLU A 138 -2.43 -6.44 -9.02
C GLU A 138 -2.77 -7.90 -8.74
N ASP A 139 -4.04 -8.29 -8.82
CA ASP A 139 -4.49 -9.66 -8.57
C ASP A 139 -3.93 -10.64 -9.63
N ILE A 140 -3.99 -10.27 -10.91
CA ILE A 140 -3.39 -11.07 -12.00
C ILE A 140 -1.87 -11.13 -11.88
N ALA A 141 -1.20 -10.02 -11.55
CA ALA A 141 0.24 -10.01 -11.39
C ALA A 141 0.71 -10.97 -10.29
N VAL A 142 0.01 -11.01 -9.15
CA VAL A 142 0.31 -11.94 -8.06
C VAL A 142 0.18 -13.40 -8.53
N LEU A 143 -0.89 -13.71 -9.26
CA LEU A 143 -1.14 -15.07 -9.76
C LEU A 143 -0.07 -15.50 -10.78
N LEU A 144 0.23 -14.64 -11.77
CA LEU A 144 1.22 -14.93 -12.80
C LEU A 144 2.63 -15.05 -12.23
N VAL A 145 3.04 -14.12 -11.35
CA VAL A 145 4.36 -14.16 -10.70
C VAL A 145 4.50 -15.42 -9.86
N SER A 146 3.48 -15.79 -9.09
CA SER A 146 3.49 -17.03 -8.30
C SER A 146 3.60 -18.26 -9.18
N GLY A 147 2.84 -18.32 -10.28
CA GLY A 147 2.89 -19.41 -11.24
C GLY A 147 4.26 -19.56 -11.91
N VAL A 148 4.85 -18.44 -12.36
CA VAL A 148 6.18 -18.45 -12.97
C VAL A 148 7.25 -18.86 -11.95
N PHE A 149 7.14 -18.42 -10.68
CA PHE A 149 8.04 -18.87 -9.62
C PHE A 149 7.98 -20.39 -9.40
N VAL A 150 6.80 -20.95 -9.36
CA VAL A 150 6.61 -22.42 -9.22
C VAL A 150 7.24 -23.15 -10.39
N ILE A 151 6.96 -22.72 -11.62
CA ILE A 151 7.50 -23.36 -12.83
C ILE A 151 9.04 -23.27 -12.87
N LEU A 152 9.60 -22.08 -12.59
CA LEU A 152 11.06 -21.91 -12.56
C LEU A 152 11.72 -22.74 -11.46
N THR A 153 11.09 -22.82 -10.29
CA THR A 153 11.60 -23.64 -9.17
C THR A 153 11.54 -25.12 -9.51
N ALA A 154 10.47 -25.58 -10.16
CA ALA A 154 10.29 -26.98 -10.57
C ALA A 154 11.32 -27.39 -11.65
N ASN A 155 11.76 -26.46 -12.48
CA ASN A 155 12.78 -26.72 -13.50
C ASN A 155 14.22 -26.70 -12.96
N LEU A 156 14.43 -26.32 -11.71
CA LEU A 156 15.75 -26.36 -11.09
C LEU A 156 16.17 -27.78 -10.78
N ARG A 157 17.23 -28.23 -11.43
CA ARG A 157 17.81 -29.54 -11.17
C ARG A 157 18.62 -29.53 -9.87
N PRO A 158 18.45 -30.55 -9.00
CA PRO A 158 19.14 -30.61 -7.71
C PRO A 158 20.67 -30.61 -7.82
N ASP A 159 21.21 -31.17 -8.89
CA ASP A 159 22.64 -31.18 -9.20
C ASP A 159 23.17 -29.75 -9.37
N VAL A 160 22.45 -28.96 -10.15
CA VAL A 160 22.80 -27.57 -10.45
C VAL A 160 22.77 -26.69 -9.20
N ILE A 161 21.85 -26.98 -8.26
CA ILE A 161 21.80 -26.28 -6.97
C ILE A 161 23.05 -26.63 -6.12
N LYS A 162 23.48 -27.91 -6.11
CA LYS A 162 24.67 -28.34 -5.37
C LYS A 162 25.92 -27.71 -5.96
N ASP A 163 26.03 -27.66 -7.29
CA ASP A 163 27.18 -27.05 -8.00
C ASP A 163 27.21 -25.54 -7.85
N ALA A 164 26.04 -24.89 -7.67
CA ALA A 164 25.96 -23.46 -7.37
C ALA A 164 26.31 -23.11 -5.91
N LEU A 165 26.27 -24.06 -4.97
CA LEU A 165 26.62 -23.88 -3.56
C LEU A 165 28.15 -23.90 -3.36
N THR A 166 28.89 -23.08 -4.08
CA THR A 166 30.33 -22.96 -3.97
C THR A 166 30.72 -21.74 -3.13
N TRP A 167 31.96 -21.73 -2.62
CA TRP A 167 32.53 -20.55 -1.97
C TRP A 167 32.50 -19.30 -2.88
N ARG A 168 32.66 -19.47 -4.18
CA ARG A 168 32.59 -18.37 -5.16
C ARG A 168 31.20 -17.76 -5.23
N THR A 169 30.17 -18.56 -5.24
CA THR A 169 28.78 -18.13 -5.20
C THR A 169 28.46 -17.37 -3.90
N LEU A 170 28.90 -17.90 -2.76
CA LEU A 170 28.74 -17.22 -1.49
C LEU A 170 29.46 -15.87 -1.48
N ALA A 171 30.69 -15.82 -1.94
CA ALA A 171 31.46 -14.57 -2.04
C ALA A 171 30.77 -13.55 -2.98
N PHE A 172 30.23 -14.01 -4.10
CA PHE A 172 29.47 -13.16 -5.02
C PHE A 172 28.20 -12.59 -4.35
N LEU A 173 27.41 -13.43 -3.68
CA LEU A 173 26.20 -13.00 -2.98
C LEU A 173 26.54 -11.98 -1.88
N LEU A 174 27.57 -12.25 -1.08
CA LEU A 174 28.02 -11.32 -0.03
C LEU A 174 28.52 -9.99 -0.64
N ALA A 175 29.30 -10.05 -1.72
CA ALA A 175 29.78 -8.84 -2.39
C ALA A 175 28.61 -8.00 -2.96
N MET A 176 27.62 -8.64 -3.57
CA MET A 176 26.44 -7.96 -4.10
C MET A 176 25.60 -7.30 -3.01
N MET A 177 25.45 -7.96 -1.86
CA MET A 177 24.62 -7.46 -0.77
C MET A 177 25.33 -6.41 0.08
N PHE A 178 26.60 -6.60 0.41
CA PHE A 178 27.32 -5.78 1.38
C PHE A 178 28.25 -4.74 0.76
N ILE A 179 28.61 -4.87 -0.52
CA ILE A 179 29.50 -3.93 -1.21
C ILE A 179 28.73 -3.20 -2.32
N VAL A 180 28.26 -3.94 -3.33
CA VAL A 180 27.68 -3.33 -4.54
C VAL A 180 26.41 -2.54 -4.21
N ARG A 181 25.50 -3.14 -3.45
CA ARG A 181 24.22 -2.50 -3.14
C ARG A 181 24.38 -1.25 -2.24
N PRO A 182 25.08 -1.31 -1.08
CA PRO A 182 25.30 -0.12 -0.27
C PRO A 182 26.03 1.00 -1.02
N LEU A 183 27.04 0.65 -1.82
CA LEU A 183 27.82 1.59 -2.60
C LEU A 183 26.95 2.28 -3.67
N SER A 184 26.13 1.52 -4.41
CA SER A 184 25.25 2.06 -5.44
C SER A 184 24.20 3.02 -4.84
N VAL A 185 23.60 2.66 -3.69
CA VAL A 185 22.67 3.52 -3.00
C VAL A 185 23.37 4.78 -2.48
N TRP A 186 24.55 4.64 -1.90
CA TRP A 186 25.31 5.79 -1.39
C TRP A 186 25.66 6.79 -2.51
N ILE A 187 26.12 6.30 -3.67
CA ILE A 187 26.42 7.14 -4.83
C ILE A 187 25.15 7.83 -5.37
N ALA A 188 24.07 7.05 -5.55
CA ALA A 188 22.84 7.57 -6.14
C ALA A 188 22.08 8.55 -5.24
N THR A 189 22.21 8.43 -3.90
CA THR A 189 21.47 9.23 -2.93
C THR A 189 22.33 10.22 -2.15
N PHE A 190 23.55 10.46 -2.60
CA PHE A 190 24.50 11.34 -1.92
C PHE A 190 23.91 12.72 -1.66
N GLY A 191 23.82 13.11 -0.39
CA GLY A 191 23.29 14.42 0.03
C GLY A 191 21.78 14.56 0.00
N THR A 192 21.01 13.59 -0.46
CA THR A 192 19.53 13.68 -0.58
C THR A 192 18.76 12.96 0.53
N LEU A 193 19.29 11.87 1.04
CA LEU A 193 18.67 11.03 2.07
C LEU A 193 19.35 11.16 3.43
N LYS A 194 18.58 10.96 4.50
CA LYS A 194 19.13 10.83 5.84
C LYS A 194 19.90 9.52 5.96
N ARG A 195 20.93 9.48 6.80
CA ARG A 195 21.81 8.31 7.01
C ARG A 195 21.04 7.02 7.28
N ASN A 196 20.00 7.07 8.11
CA ASN A 196 19.18 5.89 8.42
C ASN A 196 18.37 5.40 7.22
N GLU A 197 17.85 6.34 6.38
CA GLU A 197 17.14 6.01 5.16
C GLU A 197 18.08 5.36 4.14
N ALA A 198 19.28 5.92 3.95
CA ALA A 198 20.30 5.36 3.07
C ALA A 198 20.78 3.97 3.52
N LEU A 199 20.94 3.75 4.83
CA LEU A 199 21.28 2.44 5.39
C LEU A 199 20.18 1.41 5.12
N LEU A 200 18.92 1.77 5.32
CA LEU A 200 17.81 0.87 5.05
C LEU A 200 17.72 0.52 3.55
N LEU A 201 17.82 1.53 2.67
CA LEU A 201 17.81 1.33 1.22
C LEU A 201 19.01 0.51 0.74
N GLY A 202 20.19 0.73 1.33
CA GLY A 202 21.39 -0.04 1.03
C GLY A 202 21.27 -1.52 1.45
N TRP A 203 20.49 -1.81 2.48
CA TRP A 203 20.21 -3.19 2.89
C TRP A 203 19.17 -3.85 1.97
N ILE A 204 18.10 -3.14 1.61
CA ILE A 204 16.98 -3.69 0.84
C ILE A 204 17.36 -3.80 -0.64
N ALA A 205 17.55 -5.02 -1.12
CA ALA A 205 17.85 -5.32 -2.52
C ALA A 205 17.09 -6.56 -3.03
N PRO A 206 15.76 -6.63 -2.87
CA PRO A 206 15.02 -7.78 -3.38
C PRO A 206 15.15 -7.80 -4.91
N ARG A 207 15.60 -8.92 -5.45
CA ARG A 207 15.68 -9.13 -6.91
C ARG A 207 14.39 -9.75 -7.41
N GLY A 208 13.93 -9.26 -8.57
CA GLY A 208 12.71 -9.74 -9.21
C GLY A 208 12.95 -11.00 -10.04
N ILE A 209 11.85 -11.66 -10.40
CA ILE A 209 11.85 -12.84 -11.26
C ILE A 209 12.39 -12.53 -12.67
N VAL A 210 12.23 -11.29 -13.14
CA VAL A 210 12.76 -10.81 -14.41
C VAL A 210 14.27 -11.02 -14.50
N ALA A 211 15.00 -10.81 -13.40
CA ALA A 211 16.43 -11.04 -13.35
C ALA A 211 16.79 -12.51 -13.64
N VAL A 212 16.01 -13.47 -13.14
CA VAL A 212 16.22 -14.89 -13.41
C VAL A 212 15.88 -15.24 -14.86
N ALA A 213 14.73 -14.73 -15.37
CA ALA A 213 14.29 -15.01 -16.73
C ALA A 213 15.29 -14.49 -17.78
N VAL A 214 15.72 -13.23 -17.62
CA VAL A 214 16.71 -12.60 -18.49
C VAL A 214 18.07 -13.29 -18.38
N SER A 215 18.52 -13.63 -17.16
CA SER A 215 19.77 -14.37 -16.95
C SER A 215 19.75 -15.76 -17.62
N SER A 216 18.61 -16.45 -17.54
CA SER A 216 18.44 -17.77 -18.17
C SER A 216 18.50 -17.68 -19.70
N LEU A 217 17.84 -16.66 -20.28
CA LEU A 217 17.91 -16.41 -21.72
C LEU A 217 19.34 -16.17 -22.18
N PHE A 218 20.07 -15.26 -21.51
CA PHE A 218 21.44 -14.94 -21.90
C PHE A 218 22.43 -16.07 -21.62
N ALA A 219 22.22 -16.88 -20.58
CA ALA A 219 23.00 -18.08 -20.36
C ALA A 219 22.95 -19.02 -21.58
N THR A 220 21.74 -19.30 -22.06
CA THR A 220 21.52 -20.14 -23.25
C THR A 220 22.18 -19.54 -24.53
N LEU A 221 22.03 -18.21 -24.71
CA LEU A 221 22.61 -17.53 -25.86
C LEU A 221 24.17 -17.53 -25.83
N LEU A 222 24.77 -17.40 -24.65
CA LEU A 222 26.23 -17.48 -24.48
C LEU A 222 26.76 -18.89 -24.71
N GLU A 223 26.01 -19.92 -24.25
CA GLU A 223 26.35 -21.31 -24.58
C GLU A 223 26.32 -21.58 -26.07
N ASP A 224 25.31 -21.10 -26.79
CA ASP A 224 25.18 -21.25 -28.23
C ASP A 224 26.31 -20.54 -28.98
N LEU A 225 26.71 -19.34 -28.55
CA LEU A 225 27.88 -18.64 -29.09
C LEU A 225 29.18 -19.44 -28.92
N GLY A 226 29.36 -20.04 -27.74
CA GLY A 226 30.53 -20.90 -27.47
C GLY A 226 30.56 -22.17 -28.30
N ARG A 227 29.39 -22.78 -28.59
CA ARG A 227 29.29 -24.03 -29.38
C ARG A 227 29.51 -23.83 -30.89
N ARG A 228 29.12 -22.67 -31.41
CA ARG A 228 29.26 -22.39 -32.89
C ARG A 228 30.69 -22.16 -33.36
N GLY A 229 31.63 -22.03 -32.42
CA GLY A 229 33.04 -21.83 -32.79
C GLY A 229 33.38 -20.45 -33.38
N ASP A 230 32.38 -19.59 -33.52
CA ASP A 230 32.53 -18.24 -34.10
C ASP A 230 33.13 -17.24 -33.11
N SER A 231 33.31 -17.62 -31.84
CA SER A 231 33.81 -16.73 -30.80
C SER A 231 35.28 -16.99 -30.48
N LYS A 232 36.04 -15.89 -30.32
CA LYS A 232 37.42 -15.92 -29.81
C LYS A 232 37.53 -16.34 -28.35
N PHE A 233 36.38 -16.43 -27.66
CA PHE A 233 36.28 -16.74 -26.22
C PHE A 233 35.48 -18.01 -26.03
N TYR A 234 35.98 -18.89 -25.16
CA TYR A 234 35.27 -20.06 -24.71
C TYR A 234 34.51 -19.69 -23.43
N PHE A 235 33.17 -19.63 -23.50
CA PHE A 235 32.31 -19.29 -22.37
C PHE A 235 32.04 -20.50 -21.49
N SER A 236 33.12 -21.08 -20.89
CA SER A 236 32.92 -22.13 -19.88
C SER A 236 32.26 -21.56 -18.63
N GLY A 237 31.12 -22.14 -18.24
CA GLY A 237 30.40 -21.71 -17.05
C GLY A 237 29.20 -20.78 -17.28
N ALA A 238 28.81 -20.53 -18.55
CA ALA A 238 27.55 -19.81 -18.85
C ALA A 238 26.33 -20.51 -18.21
N GLU A 239 26.37 -21.84 -18.12
CA GLU A 239 25.36 -22.67 -17.43
C GLU A 239 25.16 -22.30 -15.94
N GLN A 240 26.17 -21.69 -15.30
CA GLN A 240 26.10 -21.28 -13.87
C GLN A 240 25.37 -19.94 -13.68
N ILE A 241 25.11 -19.17 -14.74
CA ILE A 241 24.47 -17.85 -14.65
C ILE A 241 23.04 -17.97 -14.11
N THR A 242 22.26 -18.92 -14.64
CA THR A 242 20.87 -19.14 -14.20
C THR A 242 20.75 -19.57 -12.74
N PRO A 243 21.49 -20.60 -12.26
CA PRO A 243 21.50 -20.97 -10.85
C PRO A 243 21.97 -19.87 -9.93
N LEU A 244 22.98 -19.09 -10.35
CA LEU A 244 23.50 -17.96 -9.59
C LEU A 244 22.44 -16.85 -9.43
N ALA A 245 21.76 -16.50 -10.51
CA ALA A 245 20.66 -15.53 -10.48
C ALA A 245 19.50 -16.00 -9.59
N PHE A 246 19.17 -17.29 -9.66
CA PHE A 246 18.13 -17.89 -8.83
C PHE A 246 18.54 -17.87 -7.34
N ALA A 247 19.77 -18.27 -7.02
CA ALA A 247 20.28 -18.22 -5.66
C ALA A 247 20.26 -16.79 -5.10
N MET A 248 20.61 -15.81 -5.92
CA MET A 248 20.54 -14.39 -5.55
C MET A 248 19.10 -13.95 -5.24
N VAL A 249 18.13 -14.30 -6.08
CA VAL A 249 16.71 -13.97 -5.86
C VAL A 249 16.22 -14.66 -4.59
N PHE A 250 16.46 -15.96 -4.44
CA PHE A 250 16.01 -16.72 -3.27
C PHE A 250 16.57 -16.16 -1.97
N VAL A 251 17.89 -15.98 -1.88
CA VAL A 251 18.56 -15.46 -0.68
C VAL A 251 18.07 -14.06 -0.34
N THR A 252 17.95 -13.16 -1.34
CA THR A 252 17.51 -11.79 -1.09
C THR A 252 16.05 -11.72 -0.67
N VAL A 253 15.15 -12.52 -1.25
CA VAL A 253 13.72 -12.54 -0.87
C VAL A 253 13.56 -13.08 0.54
N VAL A 254 14.19 -14.20 0.88
CA VAL A 254 14.11 -14.81 2.22
C VAL A 254 14.73 -13.89 3.27
N LEU A 255 15.95 -13.43 3.05
CA LEU A 255 16.67 -12.62 4.02
C LEU A 255 15.97 -11.28 4.28
N HIS A 256 15.56 -10.58 3.22
CA HIS A 256 14.86 -9.31 3.36
C HIS A 256 13.46 -9.50 3.95
N GLY A 257 12.75 -10.56 3.60
CA GLY A 257 11.44 -10.88 4.19
C GLY A 257 11.47 -10.91 5.72
N PHE A 258 12.52 -11.48 6.31
CA PHE A 258 12.66 -11.54 7.77
C PHE A 258 13.33 -10.32 8.39
N THR A 259 14.19 -9.61 7.68
CA THR A 259 15.05 -8.57 8.27
C THR A 259 14.54 -7.14 8.08
N ILE A 260 13.74 -6.85 7.05
CA ILE A 260 13.27 -5.48 6.77
C ILE A 260 12.49 -4.89 7.96
N GLY A 261 11.52 -5.61 8.50
CA GLY A 261 10.68 -5.12 9.60
C GLY A 261 11.50 -4.77 10.87
N PRO A 262 12.29 -5.70 11.40
CA PRO A 262 13.18 -5.43 12.54
C PRO A 262 14.16 -4.29 12.30
N LEU A 263 14.78 -4.23 11.11
CA LEU A 263 15.74 -3.19 10.76
C LEU A 263 15.07 -1.82 10.66
N ALA A 264 13.90 -1.73 10.01
CA ALA A 264 13.13 -0.49 9.91
C ALA A 264 12.73 0.06 11.28
N ARG A 265 12.33 -0.82 12.21
CA ARG A 265 12.05 -0.44 13.61
C ARG A 265 13.28 0.09 14.32
N ARG A 266 14.44 -0.60 14.22
CA ARG A 266 15.71 -0.16 14.84
C ARG A 266 16.20 1.18 14.30
N LEU A 267 16.01 1.45 13.03
CA LEU A 267 16.39 2.71 12.38
C LEU A 267 15.38 3.85 12.60
N GLY A 268 14.24 3.58 13.27
CA GLY A 268 13.17 4.56 13.49
C GLY A 268 12.43 4.95 12.21
N LEU A 269 12.47 4.11 11.17
CA LEU A 269 11.83 4.32 9.88
C LEU A 269 10.54 3.52 9.73
N ALA A 270 10.31 2.54 10.61
CA ALA A 270 9.01 1.90 10.71
C ALA A 270 7.99 2.92 11.22
N ARG A 271 6.79 2.87 10.65
CA ARG A 271 5.66 3.65 11.13
C ARG A 271 5.54 3.51 12.64
N LYS A 272 5.44 4.63 13.34
CA LYS A 272 5.15 4.61 14.78
C LYS A 272 3.84 3.85 14.97
N GLU A 273 3.84 2.90 15.88
CA GLU A 273 2.69 2.01 16.18
C GLU A 273 1.50 2.74 16.83
N LYS A 274 1.48 4.07 16.86
CA LYS A 274 0.30 4.79 17.33
C LYS A 274 -0.77 4.71 16.25
N PRO A 275 -1.86 4.01 16.51
CA PRO A 275 -2.95 3.90 15.54
C PRO A 275 -3.58 5.27 15.36
N GLY A 276 -3.39 5.88 14.21
CA GLY A 276 -4.14 7.06 13.82
C GLY A 276 -5.54 6.68 13.36
N VAL A 277 -6.47 7.61 13.48
CA VAL A 277 -7.86 7.44 13.02
C VAL A 277 -8.22 8.60 12.10
N LEU A 278 -8.67 8.29 10.88
CA LEU A 278 -9.22 9.26 9.96
C LEU A 278 -10.73 9.42 10.22
N LEU A 279 -11.14 10.59 10.65
CA LEU A 279 -12.54 10.95 10.89
C LEU A 279 -13.03 11.80 9.71
N VAL A 280 -13.91 11.25 8.88
CA VAL A 280 -14.42 11.91 7.68
C VAL A 280 -15.79 12.49 7.92
N GLY A 281 -15.90 13.83 7.80
CA GLY A 281 -17.10 14.59 8.13
C GLY A 281 -16.97 15.27 9.50
N VAL A 282 -16.79 16.60 9.45
CA VAL A 282 -16.56 17.41 10.66
C VAL A 282 -17.86 18.03 11.14
N ASN A 283 -18.17 17.75 12.40
CA ASN A 283 -19.31 18.26 13.16
C ASN A 283 -18.91 18.37 14.64
N PRO A 284 -19.73 19.01 15.52
CA PRO A 284 -19.37 19.16 16.92
C PRO A 284 -19.08 17.84 17.64
N TRP A 285 -19.86 16.80 17.37
CA TRP A 285 -19.66 15.46 17.94
C TRP A 285 -18.34 14.82 17.52
N SER A 286 -17.96 14.93 16.22
CA SER A 286 -16.69 14.37 15.72
C SER A 286 -15.47 15.13 16.25
N ILE A 287 -15.58 16.43 16.50
CA ILE A 287 -14.53 17.24 17.12
C ILE A 287 -14.28 16.80 18.57
N ASP A 288 -15.35 16.60 19.34
CA ASP A 288 -15.21 16.15 20.72
C ASP A 288 -14.73 14.71 20.83
N LEU A 289 -15.16 13.81 19.91
CA LEU A 289 -14.56 12.48 19.76
C LEU A 289 -13.05 12.58 19.50
N ALA A 290 -12.65 13.45 18.58
CA ALA A 290 -11.23 13.62 18.25
C ALA A 290 -10.40 14.13 19.44
N LYS A 291 -10.94 15.04 20.25
CA LYS A 291 -10.27 15.49 21.49
C LYS A 291 -10.03 14.33 22.45
N VAL A 292 -11.05 13.53 22.70
CA VAL A 292 -10.93 12.38 23.63
C VAL A 292 -9.98 11.31 23.07
N LEU A 293 -9.99 11.06 21.76
CA LEU A 293 -9.03 10.16 21.11
C LEU A 293 -7.59 10.65 21.32
N ARG A 294 -7.32 11.94 21.11
CA ARG A 294 -6.01 12.53 21.36
C ARG A 294 -5.59 12.42 22.83
N ASP A 295 -6.53 12.64 23.76
CA ASP A 295 -6.27 12.56 25.19
C ASP A 295 -5.94 11.15 25.70
N VAL A 296 -6.32 10.12 24.95
CA VAL A 296 -5.95 8.72 25.21
C VAL A 296 -4.75 8.25 24.35
N GLY A 297 -4.09 9.18 23.64
CA GLY A 297 -2.86 8.92 22.89
C GLY A 297 -3.07 8.40 21.46
N ILE A 298 -4.30 8.48 20.93
CA ILE A 298 -4.63 8.18 19.54
C ILE A 298 -4.57 9.48 18.72
N GLU A 299 -3.90 9.48 17.59
CA GLU A 299 -3.79 10.66 16.70
C GLU A 299 -4.98 10.73 15.73
N PRO A 300 -5.99 11.59 15.96
CA PRO A 300 -7.09 11.77 15.02
C PRO A 300 -6.69 12.71 13.89
N ILE A 301 -7.19 12.42 12.69
CA ILE A 301 -7.15 13.34 11.54
C ILE A 301 -8.59 13.61 11.14
N LEU A 302 -9.03 14.86 11.24
CA LEU A 302 -10.36 15.28 10.83
C LEU A 302 -10.33 15.76 9.37
N ALA A 303 -11.12 15.12 8.50
CA ALA A 303 -11.20 15.45 7.09
C ALA A 303 -12.59 16.00 6.72
N ASP A 304 -12.60 17.11 6.01
CA ASP A 304 -13.83 17.71 5.45
C ASP A 304 -13.48 18.57 4.23
N ASN A 305 -14.40 18.64 3.27
CA ASN A 305 -14.30 19.51 2.11
C ASN A 305 -14.78 20.94 2.39
N ASN A 306 -15.28 21.22 3.59
CA ASN A 306 -15.71 22.55 4.02
C ASN A 306 -14.71 23.17 5.00
N TRP A 307 -13.99 24.18 4.55
CA TRP A 307 -12.99 24.91 5.35
C TRP A 307 -13.54 25.50 6.64
N ARG A 308 -14.81 25.97 6.63
CA ARG A 308 -15.45 26.57 7.81
C ARG A 308 -15.72 25.54 8.89
N ARG A 309 -16.11 24.31 8.53
CA ARG A 309 -16.33 23.22 9.48
C ARG A 309 -15.04 22.77 10.18
N LEU A 310 -13.90 22.84 9.48
CA LEU A 310 -12.60 22.49 10.04
C LEU A 310 -12.03 23.55 11.02
N ARG A 311 -12.57 24.79 11.02
CA ARG A 311 -12.04 25.86 11.85
C ARG A 311 -12.01 25.53 13.35
N PRO A 312 -13.09 25.05 13.99
CA PRO A 312 -13.08 24.70 15.43
C PRO A 312 -12.10 23.57 15.76
N ALA A 313 -11.92 22.61 14.85
CA ALA A 313 -10.95 21.53 15.02
C ALA A 313 -9.52 22.05 15.01
N ARG A 314 -9.18 23.02 14.12
CA ARG A 314 -7.87 23.65 14.07
C ARG A 314 -7.60 24.54 15.28
N GLU A 315 -8.61 25.28 15.73
CA GLU A 315 -8.54 26.10 16.94
C GLU A 315 -8.29 25.23 18.18
N ALA A 316 -8.79 23.99 18.19
CA ALA A 316 -8.51 22.97 19.21
C ALA A 316 -7.14 22.27 19.03
N GLY A 317 -6.34 22.66 18.05
CA GLY A 317 -5.02 22.06 17.78
C GLY A 317 -5.09 20.62 17.28
N LEU A 318 -6.18 20.21 16.61
CA LEU A 318 -6.35 18.88 16.03
C LEU A 318 -5.79 18.85 14.60
N ASN A 319 -5.27 17.69 14.20
CA ASN A 319 -4.81 17.49 12.82
C ASN A 319 -6.01 17.50 11.86
N THR A 320 -5.93 18.29 10.81
CA THR A 320 -7.02 18.46 9.85
C THR A 320 -6.54 18.27 8.41
N PHE A 321 -7.37 17.65 7.61
CA PHE A 321 -7.22 17.57 6.16
C PHE A 321 -8.36 18.34 5.50
N PHE A 322 -8.01 19.36 4.71
CA PHE A 322 -8.97 20.10 3.91
C PHE A 322 -8.97 19.57 2.48
N GLY A 323 -10.09 19.00 2.05
CA GLY A 323 -10.30 18.45 0.73
C GLY A 323 -11.28 17.29 0.72
N GLU A 324 -11.60 16.83 -0.47
CA GLU A 324 -12.42 15.63 -0.67
C GLU A 324 -11.52 14.39 -0.53
N VAL A 325 -11.83 13.52 0.45
CA VAL A 325 -11.00 12.33 0.74
C VAL A 325 -11.01 11.27 -0.36
N LEU A 326 -11.99 11.33 -1.26
CA LEU A 326 -12.10 10.45 -2.43
C LEU A 326 -11.43 11.03 -3.68
N SER A 327 -10.77 12.19 -3.57
CA SER A 327 -10.11 12.84 -4.71
C SER A 327 -8.70 12.31 -4.94
N GLU A 328 -8.21 12.43 -6.18
CA GLU A 328 -6.81 12.16 -6.53
C GLU A 328 -5.83 13.03 -5.73
N ASP A 329 -6.22 14.27 -5.38
CA ASP A 329 -5.42 15.17 -4.52
C ASP A 329 -5.25 14.58 -3.11
N ALA A 330 -6.29 13.94 -2.59
CA ALA A 330 -6.20 13.25 -1.30
C ALA A 330 -5.26 12.05 -1.33
N GLU A 331 -5.23 11.27 -2.42
CA GLU A 331 -4.26 10.16 -2.57
C GLU A 331 -2.79 10.62 -2.46
N VAL A 332 -2.52 11.87 -2.82
CA VAL A 332 -1.15 12.43 -2.79
C VAL A 332 -0.87 13.15 -1.47
N ARG A 333 -1.82 13.95 -0.97
CA ARG A 333 -1.63 14.87 0.16
C ARG A 333 -2.00 14.28 1.52
N LEU A 334 -2.97 13.35 1.55
CA LEU A 334 -3.34 12.65 2.76
C LEU A 334 -2.29 11.55 3.02
N ASP A 335 -1.61 11.66 4.14
CA ASP A 335 -0.66 10.62 4.53
C ASP A 335 -1.42 9.35 4.98
N HIS A 336 -1.67 8.45 4.04
CA HIS A 336 -2.30 7.15 4.30
C HIS A 336 -1.54 6.32 5.34
N SER A 337 -0.31 6.69 5.61
CA SER A 337 0.48 6.05 6.66
C SER A 337 0.16 6.58 8.06
N ALA A 338 -0.52 7.68 8.21
CA ALA A 338 -0.81 8.31 9.49
C ALA A 338 -2.01 7.72 10.24
N PHE A 339 -2.82 6.90 9.58
CA PHE A 339 -3.99 6.25 10.19
C PHE A 339 -4.10 4.78 9.76
N ASP A 340 -4.75 3.98 10.58
CA ASP A 340 -5.04 2.58 10.27
C ASP A 340 -6.54 2.24 10.40
N GLN A 341 -7.35 3.22 10.76
CA GLN A 341 -8.80 3.11 10.82
C GLN A 341 -9.46 4.36 10.21
N VAL A 342 -10.64 4.18 9.61
CA VAL A 342 -11.43 5.25 9.01
C VAL A 342 -12.86 5.20 9.55
N VAL A 343 -13.39 6.36 9.89
CA VAL A 343 -14.76 6.50 10.40
C VAL A 343 -15.49 7.58 9.62
N GLY A 344 -16.52 7.20 8.87
CA GLY A 344 -17.42 8.12 8.17
C GLY A 344 -18.45 8.71 9.12
N LEU A 345 -18.39 10.02 9.37
CA LEU A 345 -19.16 10.75 10.37
C LEU A 345 -20.03 11.86 9.78
N SER A 346 -20.23 11.85 8.46
CA SER A 346 -21.10 12.86 7.81
C SER A 346 -22.58 12.50 7.97
N ALA A 347 -23.45 13.49 7.80
CA ALA A 347 -24.90 13.30 7.75
C ALA A 347 -25.35 12.52 6.49
N ASN A 348 -24.48 12.38 5.50
CA ASN A 348 -24.77 11.71 4.24
C ASN A 348 -24.31 10.25 4.30
N GLU A 349 -25.23 9.34 4.60
CA GLU A 349 -24.91 7.90 4.70
C GLU A 349 -24.37 7.29 3.40
N PRO A 350 -24.91 7.58 2.18
CA PRO A 350 -24.31 7.18 0.94
C PRO A 350 -22.84 7.63 0.77
N TYR A 351 -22.52 8.84 1.20
CA TYR A 351 -21.14 9.33 1.18
C TYR A 351 -20.25 8.57 2.17
N ASN A 352 -20.73 8.32 3.40
CA ASN A 352 -20.02 7.50 4.39
C ASN A 352 -19.75 6.10 3.83
N ALA A 353 -20.70 5.51 3.10
CA ALA A 353 -20.53 4.20 2.46
C ALA A 353 -19.51 4.24 1.32
N LEU A 354 -19.48 5.31 0.50
CA LEU A 354 -18.46 5.50 -0.52
C LEU A 354 -17.05 5.61 0.08
N VAL A 355 -16.89 6.41 1.13
CA VAL A 355 -15.63 6.50 1.90
C VAL A 355 -15.23 5.13 2.43
N SER A 356 -16.16 4.40 3.03
CA SER A 356 -15.93 3.06 3.54
C SER A 356 -15.49 2.09 2.44
N GLY A 357 -16.15 2.11 1.29
CA GLY A 357 -15.82 1.30 0.13
C GLY A 357 -14.44 1.61 -0.45
N HIS A 358 -14.05 2.88 -0.43
CA HIS A 358 -12.74 3.34 -0.91
C HIS A 358 -11.58 2.83 -0.04
N PHE A 359 -11.69 2.95 1.28
CA PHE A 359 -10.62 2.56 2.21
C PHE A 359 -10.62 1.08 2.61
N ALA A 360 -11.74 0.37 2.48
CA ALA A 360 -11.85 -1.03 2.86
C ALA A 360 -10.88 -1.99 2.14
N PRO A 361 -10.54 -1.84 0.85
CA PRO A 361 -9.56 -2.68 0.18
C PRO A 361 -8.14 -2.55 0.75
N GLU A 362 -7.77 -1.35 1.23
CA GLU A 362 -6.44 -1.06 1.78
C GLU A 362 -6.32 -1.43 3.26
N LEU A 363 -7.27 -1.02 4.08
CA LEU A 363 -7.21 -1.16 5.54
C LEU A 363 -7.86 -2.46 6.04
N GLY A 364 -8.72 -3.06 5.22
CA GLY A 364 -9.60 -4.16 5.61
C GLY A 364 -10.94 -3.67 6.18
N ARG A 365 -12.02 -4.39 5.86
CA ARG A 365 -13.39 -4.03 6.30
C ARG A 365 -13.58 -3.94 7.81
N HIS A 366 -12.72 -4.60 8.58
CA HIS A 366 -12.80 -4.58 10.06
C HIS A 366 -12.27 -3.29 10.68
N LYS A 367 -11.65 -2.42 9.88
CA LYS A 367 -11.06 -1.14 10.30
C LYS A 367 -11.78 0.08 9.73
N VAL A 368 -12.88 -0.14 9.03
CA VAL A 368 -13.66 0.94 8.41
C VAL A 368 -15.05 0.97 9.02
N TYR A 369 -15.40 2.12 9.56
CA TYR A 369 -16.65 2.35 10.28
C TYR A 369 -17.42 3.53 9.70
N GLN A 370 -18.73 3.56 9.94
CA GLN A 370 -19.59 4.67 9.54
C GLN A 370 -20.76 4.87 10.49
N LEU A 371 -21.25 6.11 10.56
CA LEU A 371 -22.54 6.40 11.16
C LEU A 371 -23.64 6.13 10.14
N SER A 372 -24.78 5.62 10.61
CA SER A 372 -26.03 5.65 9.88
C SER A 372 -26.62 7.07 9.93
N ALA A 373 -27.34 7.48 8.90
CA ALA A 373 -28.03 8.77 8.88
C ALA A 373 -29.26 8.76 9.80
N GLN A 374 -29.97 7.65 9.84
CA GLN A 374 -31.22 7.49 10.57
C GLN A 374 -31.10 6.40 11.64
N ASP A 375 -31.99 6.49 12.63
CA ASP A 375 -32.15 5.51 13.71
C ASP A 375 -32.84 4.22 13.20
N THR A 376 -32.49 3.75 11.99
CA THR A 376 -33.14 2.62 11.31
C THR A 376 -32.59 1.28 11.79
N GLU A 377 -33.44 0.29 11.87
CA GLU A 377 -33.08 -1.11 12.11
C GLU A 377 -32.39 -1.70 10.86
N ASP A 378 -31.42 -2.59 11.06
CA ASP A 378 -30.55 -3.17 10.00
C ASP A 378 -31.30 -3.99 8.91
N GLU A 379 -32.60 -4.18 9.05
CA GLU A 379 -33.44 -5.00 8.16
C GLU A 379 -34.26 -4.17 7.14
N ASP A 380 -34.05 -2.84 7.06
CA ASP A 380 -34.69 -2.07 6.02
C ASP A 380 -34.12 -2.47 4.63
N PRO A 381 -34.96 -3.03 3.73
CA PRO A 381 -34.51 -3.39 2.37
C PRO A 381 -34.01 -2.18 1.55
N ARG A 382 -34.30 -0.96 2.01
CA ARG A 382 -33.84 0.29 1.39
C ARG A 382 -32.48 0.76 1.91
N ALA A 383 -31.97 0.14 2.99
CA ALA A 383 -30.66 0.45 3.53
C ALA A 383 -29.54 0.04 2.57
N ILE A 384 -28.42 0.76 2.61
CA ILE A 384 -27.23 0.41 1.82
C ILE A 384 -26.75 -0.98 2.23
N GLY A 385 -26.58 -1.86 1.22
CA GLY A 385 -26.21 -3.25 1.46
C GLY A 385 -24.89 -3.41 2.23
N MET A 386 -24.82 -4.42 3.10
CA MET A 386 -23.64 -4.72 3.92
C MET A 386 -22.34 -4.87 3.13
N GLY A 387 -22.43 -5.21 1.83
CA GLY A 387 -21.27 -5.35 0.94
C GLY A 387 -20.58 -4.03 0.60
N THR A 388 -21.30 -2.90 0.68
CA THR A 388 -20.83 -1.57 0.28
C THR A 388 -20.56 -0.64 1.46
N ARG A 389 -21.22 -0.83 2.59
CA ARG A 389 -21.06 0.01 3.77
C ARG A 389 -19.91 -0.45 4.69
N GLY A 390 -19.38 0.48 5.46
CA GLY A 390 -18.51 0.20 6.60
C GLY A 390 -19.27 -0.46 7.75
N ARG A 391 -18.56 -0.84 8.80
CA ARG A 391 -19.20 -1.30 10.04
C ARG A 391 -19.94 -0.13 10.69
N THR A 392 -21.21 -0.35 11.06
CA THR A 392 -21.98 0.66 11.77
C THR A 392 -21.33 0.96 13.12
N LEU A 393 -21.10 2.26 13.38
CA LEU A 393 -20.61 2.76 14.65
C LEU A 393 -21.79 2.92 15.61
N ILE A 394 -21.57 2.58 16.88
CA ILE A 394 -22.55 2.69 17.96
C ILE A 394 -23.70 1.68 17.82
N LYS A 395 -24.53 1.56 18.86
CA LYS A 395 -25.65 0.62 18.91
C LYS A 395 -26.75 0.93 17.90
N ARG A 396 -27.62 -0.05 17.64
CA ARG A 396 -28.82 0.12 16.80
C ARG A 396 -29.71 1.24 17.29
N GLY A 397 -30.39 1.92 16.40
CA GLY A 397 -31.29 3.01 16.73
C GLY A 397 -30.58 4.32 17.10
N ARG A 398 -29.28 4.44 16.82
CA ARG A 398 -28.50 5.66 17.07
C ARG A 398 -27.79 6.09 15.79
N GLY A 399 -28.34 7.10 15.14
CA GLY A 399 -27.79 7.68 13.92
C GLY A 399 -27.20 9.07 14.15
N TYR A 400 -26.78 9.69 13.05
CA TYR A 400 -26.20 11.03 13.05
C TYR A 400 -27.09 12.05 13.76
N ASP A 401 -28.39 12.10 13.42
CA ASP A 401 -29.32 13.10 13.96
C ASP A 401 -29.52 12.98 15.46
N SER A 402 -29.58 11.76 15.98
CA SER A 402 -29.74 11.56 17.44
C SER A 402 -28.47 11.96 18.19
N LEU A 403 -27.30 11.66 17.67
CA LEU A 403 -26.02 12.01 18.28
C LEU A 403 -25.80 13.52 18.36
N ILE A 404 -26.10 14.22 17.26
CA ILE A 404 -25.98 15.68 17.20
C ILE A 404 -26.99 16.35 18.12
N ARG A 405 -28.24 15.86 18.17
CA ARG A 405 -29.28 16.36 19.08
C ARG A 405 -28.86 16.21 20.52
N ASP A 406 -28.34 15.04 20.90
CA ASP A 406 -27.94 14.79 22.29
C ASP A 406 -26.69 15.58 22.67
N HIS A 407 -25.75 15.78 21.71
CA HIS A 407 -24.62 16.71 21.92
C HIS A 407 -25.12 18.11 22.30
N TYR A 408 -26.10 18.66 21.56
CA TYR A 408 -26.68 19.97 21.89
C TYR A 408 -27.54 19.96 23.17
N ARG A 409 -27.93 18.79 23.66
CA ARG A 409 -28.58 18.61 24.98
C ARG A 409 -27.58 18.46 26.13
N GLY A 410 -26.30 18.68 25.87
CA GLY A 410 -25.26 18.64 26.90
C GLY A 410 -24.66 17.26 27.15
N TRP A 411 -24.87 16.29 26.23
CA TRP A 411 -24.11 15.05 26.29
C TRP A 411 -22.66 15.29 25.92
N THR A 412 -21.77 14.60 26.64
CA THR A 412 -20.33 14.75 26.47
C THR A 412 -19.64 13.41 26.33
N PHE A 413 -18.44 13.44 25.77
CA PHE A 413 -17.59 12.26 25.78
C PHE A 413 -16.91 12.10 27.15
N GLY A 414 -16.82 10.86 27.60
CA GLY A 414 -16.10 10.46 28.78
C GLY A 414 -15.10 9.35 28.49
N LYS A 415 -14.01 9.33 29.26
CA LYS A 415 -13.05 8.24 29.29
C LYS A 415 -13.07 7.58 30.64
N THR A 416 -13.21 6.26 30.70
CA THR A 416 -13.24 5.47 31.93
C THR A 416 -12.29 4.30 31.81
N LYS A 417 -11.26 4.27 32.67
CA LYS A 417 -10.34 3.13 32.74
C LYS A 417 -10.94 2.09 33.69
N LEU A 418 -11.09 0.87 33.19
CA LEU A 418 -11.57 -0.25 33.96
C LEU A 418 -10.47 -0.76 34.90
N THR A 419 -10.86 -1.16 36.11
CA THR A 419 -9.99 -1.71 37.15
C THR A 419 -10.62 -2.99 37.70
N GLU A 420 -9.94 -3.69 38.61
CA GLU A 420 -10.51 -4.85 39.31
C GLU A 420 -11.73 -4.48 40.16
N GLU A 421 -11.76 -3.24 40.71
CA GLU A 421 -12.86 -2.74 41.57
C GLU A 421 -14.00 -2.08 40.76
N TYR A 422 -13.79 -1.75 39.50
CA TYR A 422 -14.77 -1.10 38.63
C TYR A 422 -14.73 -1.70 37.24
N ASP A 423 -15.56 -2.66 37.00
CA ASP A 423 -15.60 -3.41 35.75
C ASP A 423 -16.62 -2.84 34.73
N LEU A 424 -16.79 -3.54 33.61
CA LEU A 424 -17.75 -3.17 32.57
C LEU A 424 -19.20 -3.23 33.03
N LYS A 425 -19.51 -4.10 33.98
CA LYS A 425 -20.85 -4.26 34.52
C LYS A 425 -21.20 -3.06 35.43
N ASP A 426 -20.28 -2.69 36.32
CA ASP A 426 -20.40 -1.51 37.17
C ASP A 426 -20.52 -0.23 36.32
N PHE A 427 -19.74 -0.13 35.24
CA PHE A 427 -19.87 0.99 34.29
C PHE A 427 -21.28 1.08 33.67
N ARG A 428 -21.87 -0.06 33.28
CA ARG A 428 -23.23 -0.08 32.71
C ARG A 428 -24.30 0.26 33.73
N GLU A 429 -24.11 -0.15 34.98
CA GLU A 429 -25.02 0.18 36.09
C GLU A 429 -24.93 1.68 36.47
N ASP A 430 -23.72 2.24 36.55
CA ASP A 430 -23.49 3.67 36.88
C ASP A 430 -23.91 4.61 35.71
N ARG A 431 -23.84 4.13 34.48
CA ARG A 431 -24.11 4.94 33.28
C ARG A 431 -25.01 4.24 32.25
N PRO A 432 -26.23 3.88 32.62
CA PRO A 432 -27.13 3.08 31.78
C PRO A 432 -27.54 3.79 30.47
N LYS A 433 -27.48 5.13 30.43
CA LYS A 433 -27.86 5.94 29.27
C LYS A 433 -26.66 6.25 28.35
N SER A 434 -25.42 5.92 28.73
CA SER A 434 -24.26 6.22 27.95
C SER A 434 -24.02 5.18 26.85
N ASP A 435 -23.67 5.65 25.65
CA ASP A 435 -23.27 4.81 24.54
C ASP A 435 -21.74 4.59 24.58
N ILE A 436 -21.29 3.35 24.62
CA ILE A 436 -19.86 3.04 24.51
C ILE A 436 -19.49 3.08 23.03
N VAL A 437 -18.62 4.03 22.65
CA VAL A 437 -18.23 4.31 21.26
C VAL A 437 -17.01 3.51 20.86
N ALA A 438 -16.04 3.39 21.77
CA ALA A 438 -14.80 2.67 21.51
C ALA A 438 -14.18 2.13 22.80
N GLU A 439 -13.35 1.10 22.66
CA GLU A 439 -12.45 0.62 23.72
C GLU A 439 -10.99 0.77 23.28
N LEU A 440 -10.15 1.30 24.16
CA LEU A 440 -8.70 1.31 24.02
C LEU A 440 -8.12 0.16 24.84
N ARG A 441 -7.43 -0.74 24.17
CA ARG A 441 -6.82 -1.93 24.78
C ARG A 441 -5.44 -1.65 25.35
N LEU A 442 -4.92 -2.57 26.14
CA LEU A 442 -3.59 -2.49 26.74
C LEU A 442 -2.45 -2.44 25.72
N ASP A 443 -2.65 -3.02 24.55
CA ASP A 443 -1.70 -2.97 23.43
C ASP A 443 -1.70 -1.61 22.68
N GLY A 444 -2.51 -0.65 23.13
CA GLY A 444 -2.68 0.65 22.50
C GLY A 444 -3.60 0.64 21.27
N THR A 445 -4.23 -0.50 20.96
CA THR A 445 -5.18 -0.60 19.85
C THR A 445 -6.54 -0.05 20.23
N ILE A 446 -7.05 0.91 19.45
CA ILE A 446 -8.43 1.35 19.59
C ILE A 446 -9.37 0.47 18.78
N MET A 447 -10.52 0.16 19.35
CA MET A 447 -11.56 -0.60 18.70
C MET A 447 -12.90 0.13 18.83
N PHE A 448 -13.43 0.58 17.69
CA PHE A 448 -14.76 1.13 17.64
C PHE A 448 -15.82 0.05 17.78
N LEU A 449 -16.88 0.37 18.49
CA LEU A 449 -17.98 -0.55 18.81
C LEU A 449 -19.19 -0.24 17.92
N GLY A 450 -19.90 -1.29 17.58
CA GLY A 450 -21.10 -1.22 16.77
C GLY A 450 -22.17 -2.20 17.28
N PRO A 451 -23.31 -2.31 16.59
CA PRO A 451 -24.46 -3.10 17.03
C PRO A 451 -24.15 -4.57 17.35
N ASN A 452 -23.23 -5.16 16.60
CA ASN A 452 -22.88 -6.57 16.68
C ASN A 452 -21.58 -6.82 17.44
N ARG A 453 -21.08 -5.83 18.17
CA ARG A 453 -19.81 -5.95 18.89
C ARG A 453 -19.89 -5.30 20.26
N GLU A 454 -19.92 -6.13 21.26
CA GLU A 454 -19.84 -5.67 22.65
C GLU A 454 -18.38 -5.39 23.05
N PRO A 455 -18.16 -4.42 23.95
CA PRO A 455 -16.86 -4.22 24.56
C PRO A 455 -16.45 -5.49 25.30
N LYS A 456 -15.18 -5.87 25.14
CA LYS A 456 -14.66 -7.05 25.86
C LYS A 456 -14.43 -6.76 27.34
N GLY A 457 -14.19 -5.49 27.66
CA GLY A 457 -13.83 -5.10 29.03
C GLY A 457 -12.48 -5.69 29.45
N GLY A 458 -12.25 -5.69 30.74
CA GLY A 458 -11.03 -6.21 31.36
C GLY A 458 -10.21 -5.12 32.01
N GLU A 459 -9.39 -5.51 32.99
CA GLU A 459 -8.54 -4.60 33.74
C GLU A 459 -7.59 -3.83 32.80
N GLY A 460 -7.49 -2.51 33.03
CA GLY A 460 -6.64 -1.61 32.26
C GLY A 460 -7.21 -1.13 30.93
N VAL A 461 -8.31 -1.69 30.43
CA VAL A 461 -9.01 -1.22 29.22
C VAL A 461 -9.64 0.14 29.50
N THR A 462 -9.52 1.08 28.56
CA THR A 462 -10.17 2.38 28.66
C THR A 462 -11.38 2.45 27.73
N LEU A 463 -12.54 2.66 28.29
CA LEU A 463 -13.79 2.87 27.55
C LEU A 463 -13.91 4.35 27.16
N ILE A 464 -14.28 4.60 25.90
CA ILE A 464 -14.70 5.91 25.40
C ILE A 464 -16.22 5.85 25.26
N SER A 465 -16.92 6.67 26.01
CA SER A 465 -18.39 6.69 26.04
C SER A 465 -18.92 8.08 25.74
N PHE A 466 -20.13 8.14 25.18
CA PHE A 466 -20.87 9.36 24.92
C PHE A 466 -22.18 9.29 25.72
N GLY A 467 -22.40 10.25 26.60
CA GLY A 467 -23.57 10.22 27.51
C GLY A 467 -23.81 11.54 28.20
N PRO A 468 -24.87 11.60 29.03
CA PRO A 468 -25.15 12.80 29.82
C PRO A 468 -23.95 13.23 30.64
N ALA A 469 -23.70 14.55 30.72
CA ALA A 469 -22.65 15.07 31.59
C ALA A 469 -22.89 14.62 33.03
N LYS A 470 -21.80 14.27 33.75
CA LYS A 470 -21.93 14.01 35.19
C LYS A 470 -22.45 15.29 35.86
N PRO A 471 -23.52 15.23 36.69
CA PRO A 471 -23.94 16.39 37.46
C PRO A 471 -22.77 16.86 38.33
N THR A 472 -22.47 18.12 38.26
CA THR A 472 -21.48 18.78 39.13
C THR A 472 -21.86 18.61 40.59
N GLU A 473 -20.90 18.63 41.52
CA GLU A 473 -21.16 18.52 42.96
C GLU A 473 -22.20 19.56 43.42
N SER A 474 -22.13 20.77 42.87
CA SER A 474 -23.13 21.81 43.13
C SER A 474 -24.56 21.48 42.63
N GLU A 475 -24.69 20.73 41.50
CA GLU A 475 -25.99 20.28 41.01
C GLU A 475 -26.54 19.11 41.84
N LYS A 476 -25.68 18.26 42.40
CA LYS A 476 -26.05 17.21 43.33
C LYS A 476 -26.52 17.79 44.66
N GLU A 477 -25.86 18.81 45.17
CA GLU A 477 -26.26 19.53 46.38
C GLU A 477 -27.60 20.28 46.18
N LEU A 478 -27.79 20.91 45.03
CA LEU A 478 -29.07 21.56 44.68
C LEU A 478 -30.21 20.55 44.52
N ALA A 479 -29.96 19.42 43.90
CA ALA A 479 -30.96 18.34 43.73
C ALA A 479 -31.31 17.68 45.08
N SER A 480 -30.35 17.52 45.99
CA SER A 480 -30.59 17.03 47.34
C SER A 480 -31.34 18.05 48.22
N ALA A 481 -31.10 19.34 48.04
CA ALA A 481 -31.81 20.41 48.73
C ALA A 481 -33.26 20.65 48.23
N GLN A 482 -33.57 20.21 46.99
CA GLN A 482 -34.94 20.28 46.45
C GLN A 482 -35.77 19.01 46.70
N ALA A 483 -35.15 17.92 47.16
CA ALA A 483 -35.80 16.64 47.44
C ALA A 483 -36.08 16.42 48.95
N GLY A 484 -35.64 17.31 49.82
CA GLY A 484 -35.90 17.37 51.23
C GLY A 484 -36.87 18.53 51.58
#